data_b603e341b22304c9db650423f085b8ef
#
_entry.id   b603e341b22304c9db650423f085b8ef
#
_cell.length_a   1.000
_cell.length_b   1.000
_cell.length_c   1.000
_cell.angle_alpha   90.00
_cell.angle_beta   90.00
_cell.angle_gamma   90.00
#
_symmetry.space_group_name_H-M   'P 1'
#
loop_
_entity.id
_entity.type
_entity.pdbx_description
1 polymer ?
#
loop_
_entity_poly.entity_id
_entity_poly.type
_entity_poly.pdbx_seq_one_letter_code
_entity_poly.pdbx_strand_id
1 'polypeptide(L)'
;MFRIGFGYDVHPLVENRPLILGGLKIPHSLGLMGHSDADVLTHAIMDATLGALAMGDIGEHFPEDDPTYKDMESLLMLKRVMKWVRQRGYRVNNVDTTIVAQKPKLAPYFMTMKEKLSVILDTGPDQINIKATTTEGLGFCGRQEGIEAYAVVSLVLFEAET
;
A
#
# COMPACT_ATOMS: atom_id res chain seq x y z
N MET A 1 -15.42 -2.31 19.28
CA MET A 1 -14.90 -0.96 18.89
C MET A 1 -14.11 -1.14 17.60
N PHE A 2 -14.31 -0.26 16.61
CA PHE A 2 -13.55 -0.28 15.35
C PHE A 2 -12.82 1.06 15.14
N ARG A 3 -11.80 1.05 14.31
CA ARG A 3 -11.05 2.24 13.87
C ARG A 3 -10.98 2.26 12.36
N ILE A 4 -10.93 3.44 11.76
CA ILE A 4 -10.79 3.65 10.33
C ILE A 4 -9.61 4.58 10.11
N GLY A 5 -8.79 4.27 9.10
CA GLY A 5 -7.75 5.15 8.59
C GLY A 5 -7.86 5.29 7.08
N PHE A 6 -7.44 6.43 6.59
CA PHE A 6 -7.32 6.76 5.17
C PHE A 6 -5.86 7.02 4.86
N GLY A 7 -5.36 6.50 3.75
CA GLY A 7 -4.00 6.71 3.26
C GLY A 7 -4.00 7.09 1.79
N TYR A 8 -3.03 7.89 1.43
CA TYR A 8 -2.74 8.34 0.08
C TYR A 8 -1.23 8.35 -0.13
N ASP A 9 -0.79 7.89 -1.30
CA ASP A 9 0.59 8.02 -1.71
C ASP A 9 0.71 8.20 -3.22
N VAL A 10 1.81 8.78 -3.68
CA VAL A 10 2.09 9.06 -5.08
C VAL A 10 3.59 8.95 -5.34
N HIS A 11 3.95 8.27 -6.43
CA HIS A 11 5.34 8.17 -6.89
C HIS A 11 5.45 8.49 -8.38
N PRO A 12 6.53 9.17 -8.80
CA PRO A 12 6.78 9.43 -10.22
C PRO A 12 7.22 8.16 -10.96
N LEU A 13 6.78 8.05 -12.21
CA LEU A 13 7.23 6.99 -13.14
C LEU A 13 8.54 7.39 -13.81
N VAL A 14 9.51 6.49 -13.76
CA VAL A 14 10.85 6.69 -14.32
C VAL A 14 11.35 5.45 -15.07
N GLU A 15 12.33 5.63 -15.93
CA GLU A 15 13.03 4.53 -16.59
C GLU A 15 13.96 3.79 -15.62
N ASN A 16 14.31 2.56 -15.96
CA ASN A 16 15.29 1.73 -15.25
C ASN A 16 14.93 1.38 -13.80
N ARG A 17 13.67 1.47 -13.44
CA ARG A 17 13.13 0.97 -12.17
C ARG A 17 12.06 -0.09 -12.43
N PRO A 18 11.95 -1.13 -11.56
CA PRO A 18 10.82 -2.04 -11.62
C PRO A 18 9.52 -1.35 -11.17
N LEU A 19 8.39 -1.70 -11.78
CA LEU A 19 7.08 -1.35 -11.26
C LEU A 19 6.65 -2.39 -10.23
N ILE A 20 6.56 -1.99 -8.97
CA ILE A 20 6.13 -2.86 -7.86
C ILE A 20 4.85 -2.29 -7.27
N LEU A 21 3.80 -3.11 -7.20
CA LEU A 21 2.50 -2.76 -6.61
C LEU A 21 1.98 -3.95 -5.79
N GLY A 22 1.62 -3.72 -4.53
CA GLY A 22 1.16 -4.77 -3.62
C GLY A 22 2.18 -5.91 -3.45
N GLY A 23 3.47 -5.57 -3.48
CA GLY A 23 4.58 -6.52 -3.42
C GLY A 23 4.76 -7.37 -4.68
N LEU A 24 4.08 -7.05 -5.78
CA LEU A 24 4.18 -7.77 -7.04
C LEU A 24 4.91 -6.92 -8.10
N LYS A 25 5.93 -7.49 -8.73
CA LYS A 25 6.58 -6.87 -9.88
C LYS A 25 5.69 -7.00 -11.11
N ILE A 26 5.26 -5.86 -11.64
CA ILE A 26 4.39 -5.75 -12.82
C ILE A 26 5.26 -5.51 -14.06
N PRO A 27 5.10 -6.29 -15.14
CA PRO A 27 5.79 -6.02 -16.41
C PRO A 27 5.38 -4.67 -16.99
N HIS A 28 6.32 -3.72 -17.02
CA HIS A 28 6.13 -2.39 -17.60
C HIS A 28 7.48 -1.77 -17.93
N SER A 29 7.52 -0.85 -18.90
CA SER A 29 8.76 -0.16 -19.30
C SER A 29 9.23 0.88 -18.28
N LEU A 30 8.33 1.42 -17.48
CA LEU A 30 8.60 2.37 -16.42
C LEU A 30 8.33 1.74 -15.05
N GLY A 31 9.03 2.18 -14.03
CA GLY A 31 8.77 1.82 -12.64
C GLY A 31 8.67 3.06 -11.76
N LEU A 32 8.32 2.88 -10.50
CA LEU A 32 8.15 3.98 -9.57
C LEU A 32 9.48 4.36 -8.91
N MET A 33 9.72 5.66 -8.75
CA MET A 33 10.87 6.21 -8.06
C MET A 33 10.52 6.54 -6.62
N GLY A 34 11.38 6.10 -5.70
CA GLY A 34 11.28 6.39 -4.27
C GLY A 34 12.51 5.87 -3.55
N HIS A 35 12.60 6.12 -2.25
CA HIS A 35 13.71 5.67 -1.40
C HIS A 35 13.71 4.16 -1.18
N SER A 36 12.51 3.56 -1.02
CA SER A 36 12.27 2.12 -0.94
C SER A 36 12.06 1.50 -2.33
N ASP A 37 11.35 0.38 -2.43
CA ASP A 37 10.88 -0.18 -3.69
C ASP A 37 9.77 0.64 -4.36
N ALA A 38 9.32 1.73 -3.70
CA ALA A 38 8.30 2.67 -4.16
C ALA A 38 6.93 2.02 -4.49
N ASP A 39 6.56 0.97 -3.75
CA ASP A 39 5.24 0.34 -3.85
C ASP A 39 4.16 1.28 -3.29
N VAL A 40 3.64 2.14 -4.16
CA VAL A 40 2.66 3.17 -3.79
C VAL A 40 1.37 2.60 -3.19
N LEU A 41 0.95 1.39 -3.58
CA LEU A 41 -0.22 0.73 -3.02
C LEU A 41 0.04 0.31 -1.57
N THR A 42 1.17 -0.33 -1.30
CA THR A 42 1.55 -0.77 0.04
C THR A 42 1.79 0.43 0.96
N HIS A 43 2.36 1.54 0.45
CA HIS A 43 2.53 2.78 1.20
C HIS A 43 1.19 3.40 1.62
N ALA A 44 0.23 3.49 0.70
CA ALA A 44 -1.11 3.99 1.04
C ALA A 44 -1.80 3.11 2.10
N ILE A 45 -1.63 1.79 2.04
CA ILE A 45 -2.16 0.87 3.06
C ILE A 45 -1.47 1.08 4.41
N MET A 46 -0.15 1.30 4.43
CA MET A 46 0.58 1.59 5.68
C MET A 46 0.09 2.89 6.32
N ASP A 47 -0.04 3.96 5.54
CA ASP A 47 -0.54 5.25 6.03
C ASP A 47 -1.96 5.13 6.59
N ALA A 48 -2.85 4.44 5.86
CA ALA A 48 -4.19 4.18 6.35
C ALA A 48 -4.18 3.41 7.69
N THR A 49 -3.28 2.43 7.81
CA THR A 49 -3.18 1.59 9.02
C THR A 49 -2.63 2.40 10.21
N LEU A 50 -1.58 3.20 9.99
CA LEU A 50 -1.01 4.10 10.99
C LEU A 50 -2.04 5.16 11.42
N GLY A 51 -2.75 5.76 10.47
CA GLY A 51 -3.82 6.73 10.74
C GLY A 51 -4.94 6.13 11.58
N ALA A 52 -5.38 4.89 11.30
CA ALA A 52 -6.37 4.17 12.12
C ALA A 52 -5.90 3.99 13.57
N LEU A 53 -4.60 3.83 13.79
CA LEU A 53 -3.99 3.71 15.13
C LEU A 53 -3.68 5.07 15.79
N ALA A 54 -3.89 6.19 15.09
CA ALA A 54 -3.47 7.53 15.50
C ALA A 54 -1.94 7.60 15.76
N MET A 55 -1.14 7.06 14.84
CA MET A 55 0.32 6.95 14.93
C MET A 55 1.07 7.79 13.90
N GLY A 56 0.48 8.87 13.40
CA GLY A 56 1.11 9.68 12.35
C GLY A 56 1.12 8.97 11.00
N ASP A 57 2.20 9.09 10.27
CA ASP A 57 2.39 8.62 8.90
C ASP A 57 3.65 7.76 8.73
N ILE A 58 3.86 7.24 7.51
CA ILE A 58 5.03 6.39 7.22
C ILE A 58 6.34 7.16 7.33
N GLY A 59 6.37 8.47 7.06
CA GLY A 59 7.58 9.29 7.13
C GLY A 59 8.12 9.43 8.54
N GLU A 60 7.24 9.45 9.56
CA GLU A 60 7.66 9.48 10.97
C GLU A 60 8.34 8.16 11.42
N HIS A 61 7.92 7.03 10.83
CA HIS A 61 8.39 5.70 11.24
C HIS A 61 9.48 5.12 10.35
N PHE A 62 9.56 5.58 9.11
CA PHE A 62 10.50 5.11 8.09
C PHE A 62 11.08 6.32 7.32
N PRO A 63 11.87 7.17 8.01
CA PRO A 63 12.38 8.40 7.42
C PRO A 63 13.27 8.12 6.20
N GLU A 64 13.11 8.94 5.16
CA GLU A 64 13.84 8.80 3.88
C GLU A 64 15.36 9.07 4.01
N ASP A 65 15.80 9.78 5.03
CA ASP A 65 17.20 10.04 5.30
C ASP A 65 17.90 8.89 6.05
N ASP A 66 17.16 7.89 6.54
CA ASP A 66 17.73 6.69 7.17
C ASP A 66 18.13 5.66 6.09
N PRO A 67 19.44 5.39 5.92
CA PRO A 67 19.92 4.43 4.93
C PRO A 67 19.42 3.00 5.14
N THR A 68 18.92 2.67 6.33
CA THR A 68 18.35 1.35 6.65
C THR A 68 17.16 1.01 5.75
N TYR A 69 16.41 2.02 5.29
CA TYR A 69 15.19 1.83 4.49
C TYR A 69 15.43 1.97 2.98
N LYS A 70 16.68 2.28 2.57
CA LYS A 70 17.01 2.37 1.16
C LYS A 70 16.80 1.03 0.46
N ASP A 71 16.05 1.06 -0.64
CA ASP A 71 15.68 -0.09 -1.46
C ASP A 71 14.96 -1.23 -0.68
N MET A 72 14.44 -0.93 0.52
CA MET A 72 13.71 -1.90 1.32
C MET A 72 12.38 -2.26 0.64
N GLU A 73 12.01 -3.53 0.70
CA GLU A 73 10.68 -3.99 0.28
C GLU A 73 9.59 -3.41 1.17
N SER A 74 8.61 -2.72 0.59
CA SER A 74 7.51 -2.10 1.34
C SER A 74 6.67 -3.12 2.10
N LEU A 75 6.59 -4.37 1.64
CA LEU A 75 5.94 -5.45 2.40
C LEU A 75 6.64 -5.73 3.73
N LEU A 76 7.96 -5.58 3.84
CA LEU A 76 8.67 -5.71 5.12
C LEU A 76 8.36 -4.54 6.06
N MET A 77 8.21 -3.33 5.52
CA MET A 77 7.76 -2.16 6.28
C MET A 77 6.33 -2.38 6.78
N LEU A 78 5.41 -2.82 5.91
CA LEU A 78 4.04 -3.15 6.28
C LEU A 78 3.98 -4.22 7.39
N LYS A 79 4.87 -5.23 7.33
CA LYS A 79 4.98 -6.25 8.38
C LYS A 79 5.33 -5.65 9.75
N ARG A 80 6.17 -4.60 9.79
CA ARG A 80 6.45 -3.86 11.03
C ARG A 80 5.23 -3.10 11.52
N VAL A 81 4.49 -2.42 10.63
CA VAL A 81 3.24 -1.74 10.96
C VAL A 81 2.23 -2.73 11.55
N MET A 82 2.08 -3.91 10.95
CA MET A 82 1.19 -4.96 11.46
C MET A 82 1.59 -5.50 12.83
N LYS A 83 2.88 -5.47 13.18
CA LYS A 83 3.30 -5.76 14.56
C LYS A 83 2.72 -4.75 15.55
N TRP A 84 2.71 -3.45 15.20
CA TRP A 84 2.12 -2.40 16.07
C TRP A 84 0.60 -2.53 16.17
N VAL A 85 -0.09 -2.92 15.08
CA VAL A 85 -1.52 -3.23 15.09
C VAL A 85 -1.83 -4.29 16.17
N ARG A 86 -1.10 -5.43 16.12
CA ARG A 86 -1.27 -6.52 17.07
C ARG A 86 -0.92 -6.12 18.50
N GLN A 87 0.17 -5.40 18.71
CA GLN A 87 0.58 -4.92 20.04
C GLN A 87 -0.46 -4.01 20.70
N ARG A 88 -1.30 -3.33 19.89
CA ARG A 88 -2.42 -2.51 20.39
C ARG A 88 -3.74 -3.28 20.51
N GLY A 89 -3.72 -4.58 20.31
CA GLY A 89 -4.90 -5.44 20.42
C GLY A 89 -5.87 -5.30 19.24
N TYR A 90 -5.41 -4.86 18.08
CA TYR A 90 -6.22 -4.74 16.87
C TYR A 90 -5.83 -5.78 15.81
N ARG A 91 -6.76 -6.05 14.91
CA ARG A 91 -6.54 -6.78 13.65
C ARG A 91 -7.21 -6.03 12.50
N VAL A 92 -6.76 -6.33 11.29
CA VAL A 92 -7.42 -5.81 10.09
C VAL A 92 -8.80 -6.47 9.97
N ASN A 93 -9.82 -5.64 9.76
CA ASN A 93 -11.17 -6.09 9.43
C ASN A 93 -11.35 -6.15 7.91
N ASN A 94 -11.09 -5.03 7.22
CA ASN A 94 -11.03 -5.00 5.77
C ASN A 94 -10.15 -3.86 5.25
N VAL A 95 -9.75 -3.97 3.99
CA VAL A 95 -9.00 -2.96 3.24
C VAL A 95 -9.70 -2.71 1.91
N ASP A 96 -9.94 -1.45 1.59
CA ASP A 96 -10.39 -1.02 0.26
C ASP A 96 -9.37 -0.05 -0.35
N THR A 97 -8.97 -0.32 -1.59
CA THR A 97 -7.94 0.47 -2.27
C THR A 97 -8.34 0.87 -3.69
N THR A 98 -7.79 1.99 -4.14
CA THR A 98 -7.90 2.43 -5.53
C THR A 98 -6.52 2.86 -6.03
N ILE A 99 -6.06 2.24 -7.10
CA ILE A 99 -4.84 2.64 -7.81
C ILE A 99 -5.26 3.51 -9.00
N VAL A 100 -4.64 4.68 -9.13
CA VAL A 100 -4.87 5.57 -10.27
C VAL A 100 -3.66 5.52 -11.18
N ALA A 101 -3.82 4.89 -12.33
CA ALA A 101 -2.75 4.68 -13.29
C ALA A 101 -3.31 4.64 -14.72
N GLN A 102 -2.71 5.39 -15.64
CA GLN A 102 -3.08 5.35 -17.05
C GLN A 102 -2.66 4.05 -17.70
N LYS A 103 -1.48 3.54 -17.35
CA LYS A 103 -0.88 2.25 -17.77
C LYS A 103 0.02 1.71 -16.65
N PRO A 104 0.26 0.38 -16.61
CA PRO A 104 -0.35 -0.69 -17.42
C PRO A 104 -1.77 -1.03 -16.94
N LYS A 105 -2.46 -1.96 -17.65
CA LYS A 105 -3.72 -2.55 -17.17
C LYS A 105 -3.45 -3.44 -15.97
N LEU A 106 -4.02 -3.12 -14.81
CA LEU A 106 -3.69 -3.77 -13.52
C LEU A 106 -4.62 -4.92 -13.15
N ALA A 107 -5.82 -4.99 -13.73
CA ALA A 107 -6.81 -6.00 -13.38
C ALA A 107 -6.30 -7.47 -13.37
N PRO A 108 -5.44 -7.90 -14.30
CA PRO A 108 -4.91 -9.28 -14.29
C PRO A 108 -4.07 -9.63 -13.04
N TYR A 109 -3.58 -8.62 -12.32
CA TYR A 109 -2.65 -8.78 -11.20
C TYR A 109 -3.33 -8.70 -9.81
N PHE A 110 -4.61 -8.29 -9.75
CA PHE A 110 -5.28 -8.01 -8.48
C PHE A 110 -5.31 -9.22 -7.55
N MET A 111 -5.58 -10.41 -8.06
CA MET A 111 -5.65 -11.61 -7.21
C MET A 111 -4.29 -11.89 -6.55
N THR A 112 -3.21 -11.87 -7.32
CA THR A 112 -1.86 -12.11 -6.80
C THR A 112 -1.43 -11.02 -5.79
N MET A 113 -1.79 -9.75 -6.02
CA MET A 113 -1.56 -8.68 -5.04
C MET A 113 -2.32 -8.94 -3.74
N LYS A 114 -3.61 -9.31 -3.83
CA LYS A 114 -4.44 -9.65 -2.66
C LYS A 114 -3.86 -10.79 -1.86
N GLU A 115 -3.42 -11.86 -2.51
CA GLU A 115 -2.77 -13.01 -1.87
C GLU A 115 -1.50 -12.61 -1.11
N LYS A 116 -0.64 -11.78 -1.72
CA LYS A 116 0.57 -11.28 -1.06
C LYS A 116 0.26 -10.39 0.15
N LEU A 117 -0.66 -9.45 -0.03
CA LEU A 117 -1.06 -8.52 1.02
C LEU A 117 -1.78 -9.25 2.17
N SER A 118 -2.62 -10.25 1.88
CA SER A 118 -3.38 -11.01 2.88
C SER A 118 -2.47 -11.70 3.90
N VAL A 119 -1.34 -12.25 3.44
CA VAL A 119 -0.34 -12.90 4.31
C VAL A 119 0.25 -11.89 5.30
N ILE A 120 0.56 -10.67 4.85
CA ILE A 120 1.18 -9.64 5.70
C ILE A 120 0.14 -9.01 6.64
N LEU A 121 -1.06 -8.73 6.12
CA LEU A 121 -2.15 -8.10 6.85
C LEU A 121 -2.85 -9.08 7.83
N ASP A 122 -2.50 -10.37 7.75
CA ASP A 122 -3.08 -11.42 8.59
C ASP A 122 -4.62 -11.45 8.48
N THR A 123 -5.11 -11.45 7.24
CA THR A 123 -6.55 -11.44 6.92
C THR A 123 -6.82 -12.23 5.63
N GLY A 124 -8.08 -12.57 5.36
CA GLY A 124 -8.44 -13.25 4.12
C GLY A 124 -8.33 -12.35 2.88
N PRO A 125 -7.99 -12.88 1.71
CA PRO A 125 -7.95 -12.09 0.48
C PRO A 125 -9.32 -11.53 0.08
N ASP A 126 -10.41 -12.08 0.58
CA ASP A 126 -11.79 -11.59 0.45
C ASP A 126 -12.07 -10.32 1.27
N GLN A 127 -11.23 -10.03 2.27
CA GLN A 127 -11.27 -8.80 3.07
C GLN A 127 -10.45 -7.67 2.44
N ILE A 128 -9.77 -7.92 1.32
CA ILE A 128 -8.95 -6.93 0.61
C ILE A 128 -9.58 -6.65 -0.75
N ASN A 129 -9.95 -5.40 -0.99
CA ASN A 129 -10.41 -4.97 -2.31
C ASN A 129 -9.36 -4.11 -2.99
N ILE A 130 -9.07 -4.39 -4.26
CA ILE A 130 -8.19 -3.60 -5.12
C ILE A 130 -8.96 -3.19 -6.37
N LYS A 131 -9.06 -1.90 -6.59
CA LYS A 131 -9.62 -1.28 -7.80
C LYS A 131 -8.53 -0.50 -8.51
N ALA A 132 -8.66 -0.32 -9.80
CA ALA A 132 -7.83 0.61 -10.56
C ALA A 132 -8.70 1.44 -11.50
N THR A 133 -8.29 2.67 -11.71
CA THR A 133 -8.92 3.58 -12.66
C THR A 133 -7.85 4.37 -13.40
N THR A 134 -8.20 4.89 -14.57
CA THR A 134 -7.43 5.92 -15.26
C THR A 134 -7.94 7.30 -14.83
N THR A 135 -7.26 8.35 -15.25
CA THR A 135 -7.76 9.73 -15.16
C THR A 135 -8.27 10.25 -16.51
N GLU A 136 -8.62 9.34 -17.45
CA GLU A 136 -9.08 9.69 -18.80
C GLU A 136 -8.08 10.63 -19.55
N GLY A 137 -6.78 10.41 -19.33
CA GLY A 137 -5.73 11.25 -19.91
C GLY A 137 -5.47 12.58 -19.19
N LEU A 138 -6.19 12.86 -18.11
CA LEU A 138 -6.06 14.13 -17.37
C LEU A 138 -4.97 14.05 -16.30
N GLY A 139 -4.32 15.18 -16.06
CA GLY A 139 -3.34 15.36 -14.99
C GLY A 139 -2.06 14.53 -15.20
N PHE A 140 -1.26 14.43 -14.15
CA PHE A 140 0.03 13.74 -14.18
C PHE A 140 -0.12 12.21 -14.37
N CYS A 141 -1.13 11.59 -13.78
CA CYS A 141 -1.42 10.17 -14.01
C CYS A 141 -1.80 9.92 -15.47
N GLY A 142 -2.66 10.78 -16.04
CA GLY A 142 -3.08 10.68 -17.43
C GLY A 142 -1.93 10.86 -18.43
N ARG A 143 -0.95 11.69 -18.09
CA ARG A 143 0.28 11.85 -18.87
C ARG A 143 1.36 10.79 -18.58
N GLN A 144 1.04 9.80 -17.72
CA GLN A 144 1.97 8.74 -17.32
C GLN A 144 3.25 9.27 -16.63
N GLU A 145 3.14 10.33 -15.88
CA GLU A 145 4.23 10.92 -15.09
C GLU A 145 4.33 10.30 -13.69
N GLY A 146 3.27 9.66 -13.21
CA GLY A 146 3.21 9.02 -11.91
C GLY A 146 2.02 8.08 -11.76
N ILE A 147 2.03 7.34 -10.66
CA ILE A 147 0.93 6.51 -10.18
C ILE A 147 0.61 6.95 -8.76
N GLU A 148 -0.66 7.05 -8.44
CA GLU A 148 -1.13 7.30 -7.08
C GLU A 148 -2.02 6.17 -6.58
N ALA A 149 -2.11 6.03 -5.27
CA ALA A 149 -2.95 5.05 -4.62
C ALA A 149 -3.66 5.65 -3.40
N TYR A 150 -4.87 5.19 -3.19
CA TYR A 150 -5.71 5.49 -2.05
C TYR A 150 -6.01 4.20 -1.30
N ALA A 151 -6.05 4.25 0.02
CA ALA A 151 -6.43 3.12 0.84
C ALA A 151 -7.34 3.57 1.99
N VAL A 152 -8.33 2.75 2.30
CA VAL A 152 -9.09 2.80 3.55
C VAL A 152 -8.89 1.49 4.26
N VAL A 153 -8.47 1.56 5.52
CA VAL A 153 -8.28 0.39 6.38
C VAL A 153 -9.22 0.48 7.57
N SER A 154 -9.96 -0.58 7.83
CA SER A 154 -10.69 -0.72 9.07
C SER A 154 -10.02 -1.74 9.98
N LEU A 155 -9.87 -1.38 11.25
CA LEU A 155 -9.33 -2.21 12.31
C LEU A 155 -10.41 -2.51 13.34
N VAL A 156 -10.42 -3.73 13.85
CA VAL A 156 -11.29 -4.14 14.98
C VAL A 156 -10.45 -4.67 16.12
N LEU A 157 -10.96 -4.54 17.36
CA LEU A 157 -10.30 -5.17 18.49
C LEU A 157 -10.20 -6.68 18.28
N PHE A 158 -9.04 -7.21 18.57
CA PHE A 158 -8.84 -8.64 18.66
C PHE A 158 -9.42 -9.12 20.00
N GLU A 159 -10.60 -9.70 19.97
CA GLU A 159 -11.11 -10.43 21.12
C GLU A 159 -10.37 -11.77 21.13
N ALA A 160 -9.46 -11.96 22.10
CA ALA A 160 -8.87 -13.26 22.32
C ALA A 160 -10.04 -14.23 22.62
N GLU A 161 -10.14 -15.30 21.87
CA GLU A 161 -11.09 -16.38 22.18
C GLU A 161 -10.79 -16.84 23.62
N THR A 162 -11.75 -16.62 24.52
CA THR A 162 -11.72 -17.07 25.91
C THR A 162 -11.98 -18.56 26.01
#